data_6de04d43f4710c28b452480fbd1bdf2d
#
_entry.id   6de04d43f4710c28b452480fbd1bdf2d
#
_cell.length_a   1.000
_cell.length_b   1.000
_cell.length_c   1.000
_cell.angle_alpha   90.00
_cell.angle_beta   90.00
_cell.angle_gamma   90.00
#
_symmetry.space_group_name_H-M   'P 1'
#
loop_
_entity.id
_entity.type
_entity.pdbx_description
1 polymer ?
#
loop_
_entity_poly.entity_id
_entity_poly.type
_entity_poly.pdbx_seq_one_letter_code
_entity_poly.pdbx_strand_id
1 'polypeptide(L)'
;MTRDYPDPWVPRTFQAWVVKQQRVERVTDRTTREVRRRKIDCWDVKGKADGVQWFKRFHRAGLAETWRERAERDFARGLPFDLRTKQFVEPEVPEGPPVPTVFELTERYFRQHPEWEPETKTGAARSFNRARRWFLQPGVDPTEDELVALEDFLSQASFLPAHLEARMTDQQRTGRAWLERHSAAADSLTSAQIEAFVSRFAINQRDPDKRVSAATFTRHLQPLKACWTWAISREDIPIDRSPWVVVRPQRKVKGKSTMSAGRAALAVDADMVLDVPQSLLLAETCATEGSWGPIVECFVLVMALCGLRPGEAAGLLCEDVELPPGDGPGWLTVRRSHRPTAERWLDPDEDPEWGPLKDRDLTESRRVPIPSLLATKLRGHLELYGEGPGGLVFHRNDRAFDRDMFARNVWEPARCQLFPGRANLAPDDPRQPKLSRLRRHDLRHAACSWWLREGVDAVVCQRWSGHRTLSVFLDIYQGVAPGREEEGVQRLERGLTSSA
;
A
#
# COMPACT_ATOMS: atom_id res chain seq x y z
N MET A 1 -25.55 -2.78 62.40
CA MET A 1 -25.13 -1.42 61.96
C MET A 1 -23.89 -1.56 61.12
N THR A 2 -24.04 -1.53 59.85
CA THR A 2 -22.94 -1.43 58.89
C THR A 2 -22.36 -0.02 59.03
N ARG A 3 -21.10 0.09 59.44
CA ARG A 3 -20.41 1.37 59.44
C ARG A 3 -20.22 1.75 57.98
N ASP A 4 -20.88 2.83 57.55
CA ASP A 4 -20.58 3.46 56.28
C ASP A 4 -19.15 3.99 56.33
N TYR A 5 -18.25 3.35 55.66
CA TYR A 5 -16.90 3.86 55.43
C TYR A 5 -16.95 4.81 54.22
N PRO A 6 -16.24 5.95 54.28
CA PRO A 6 -16.11 6.81 53.13
C PRO A 6 -15.44 6.07 51.99
N ASP A 7 -15.79 6.45 50.74
CA ASP A 7 -15.08 5.97 49.55
C ASP A 7 -13.57 6.24 49.65
N PRO A 8 -12.74 5.48 48.93
CA PRO A 8 -11.30 5.72 48.90
C PRO A 8 -10.99 7.17 48.57
N TRP A 9 -10.14 7.83 49.36
CA TRP A 9 -9.72 9.21 49.13
C TRP A 9 -8.21 9.35 49.20
N VAL A 10 -7.65 10.35 48.56
CA VAL A 10 -6.23 10.70 48.65
C VAL A 10 -6.00 11.50 49.95
N PRO A 11 -5.39 10.94 50.98
CA PRO A 11 -5.19 11.64 52.24
C PRO A 11 -4.12 12.73 52.10
N ARG A 12 -4.32 13.88 52.74
CA ARG A 12 -3.34 14.96 52.80
C ARG A 12 -2.26 14.67 53.83
N THR A 13 -2.63 13.90 54.86
CA THR A 13 -1.71 13.48 55.94
C THR A 13 -1.86 12.01 56.19
N PHE A 14 -0.74 11.29 56.29
CA PHE A 14 -0.75 9.85 56.59
C PHE A 14 0.41 9.54 57.55
N GLN A 15 0.10 8.81 58.59
CA GLN A 15 1.06 8.33 59.58
C GLN A 15 0.77 6.89 59.92
N ALA A 16 1.78 6.04 59.99
CA ALA A 16 1.64 4.64 60.38
C ALA A 16 2.84 4.21 61.26
N TRP A 17 2.56 3.45 62.33
CA TRP A 17 3.56 2.89 63.21
C TRP A 17 3.21 1.50 63.67
N VAL A 18 4.20 0.66 63.92
CA VAL A 18 4.01 -0.72 64.38
C VAL A 18 4.03 -0.78 65.90
N VAL A 19 3.05 -1.46 66.49
CA VAL A 19 2.92 -1.68 67.94
C VAL A 19 2.86 -3.16 68.24
N LYS A 20 3.78 -3.69 69.04
CA LYS A 20 3.70 -5.05 69.55
C LYS A 20 2.60 -5.13 70.59
N GLN A 21 1.71 -6.10 70.49
CA GLN A 21 0.65 -6.39 71.48
C GLN A 21 0.64 -7.86 71.82
N GLN A 22 0.12 -8.17 73.04
CA GLN A 22 -0.18 -9.55 73.40
C GLN A 22 -1.67 -9.76 73.45
N ARG A 23 -2.11 -10.82 72.82
CA ARG A 23 -3.51 -11.24 72.81
C ARG A 23 -3.65 -12.61 73.47
N VAL A 24 -4.71 -12.78 74.25
CA VAL A 24 -5.05 -14.10 74.74
C VAL A 24 -5.99 -14.79 73.76
N GLU A 25 -5.51 -15.87 73.17
CA GLU A 25 -6.28 -16.69 72.27
C GLU A 25 -6.78 -17.95 72.98
N ARG A 26 -8.05 -18.33 72.75
CA ARG A 26 -8.58 -19.60 73.21
C ARG A 26 -8.28 -20.67 72.20
N VAL A 27 -7.42 -21.59 72.58
CA VAL A 27 -7.04 -22.71 71.68
C VAL A 27 -7.71 -23.95 72.28
N THR A 28 -8.58 -24.60 71.51
CA THR A 28 -9.17 -25.87 71.84
C THR A 28 -8.23 -26.98 71.39
N ASP A 29 -7.81 -27.81 72.34
CA ASP A 29 -7.04 -29.00 72.07
C ASP A 29 -7.89 -29.96 71.24
N ARG A 30 -7.41 -30.40 70.11
CA ARG A 30 -8.17 -31.28 69.20
C ARG A 30 -8.40 -32.68 69.75
N THR A 31 -7.54 -33.11 70.68
CA THR A 31 -7.60 -34.46 71.27
C THR A 31 -8.40 -34.50 72.56
N THR A 32 -8.18 -33.51 73.43
CA THR A 32 -8.82 -33.49 74.76
C THR A 32 -10.09 -32.61 74.87
N ARG A 33 -10.39 -31.82 73.84
CA ARG A 33 -11.45 -30.77 73.82
C ARG A 33 -11.31 -29.70 74.89
N GLU A 34 -10.25 -29.68 75.67
CA GLU A 34 -10.01 -28.62 76.65
C GLU A 34 -9.68 -27.27 75.99
N VAL A 35 -10.24 -26.19 76.46
CA VAL A 35 -10.01 -24.85 76.05
C VAL A 35 -8.88 -24.24 76.91
N ARG A 36 -7.69 -24.08 76.29
CA ARG A 36 -6.55 -23.43 76.94
C ARG A 36 -6.42 -21.99 76.48
N ARG A 37 -6.06 -21.08 77.36
CA ARG A 37 -5.76 -19.71 77.07
C ARG A 37 -4.26 -19.59 76.79
N ARG A 38 -3.88 -19.18 75.54
CA ARG A 38 -2.51 -18.96 75.18
C ARG A 38 -2.31 -17.49 74.86
N LYS A 39 -1.24 -16.88 75.38
CA LYS A 39 -0.82 -15.55 75.01
C LYS A 39 -0.03 -15.64 73.70
N ILE A 40 -0.44 -14.87 72.68
CA ILE A 40 0.18 -14.81 71.38
C ILE A 40 0.62 -13.38 71.13
N ASP A 41 1.87 -13.19 70.70
CA ASP A 41 2.33 -11.91 70.24
C ASP A 41 1.73 -11.58 68.89
N CYS A 42 1.19 -10.40 68.74
CA CYS A 42 0.75 -9.84 67.48
C CYS A 42 1.26 -8.42 67.30
N TRP A 43 1.30 -8.00 66.06
CA TRP A 43 1.81 -6.66 65.67
C TRP A 43 0.68 -5.92 64.98
N ASP A 44 0.24 -4.80 65.56
CA ASP A 44 -0.75 -3.92 64.98
C ASP A 44 0.00 -2.76 64.30
N VAL A 45 -0.27 -2.57 62.99
CA VAL A 45 0.06 -1.30 62.38
C VAL A 45 -1.12 -0.37 62.69
N LYS A 46 -0.82 0.65 63.49
CA LYS A 46 -1.75 1.73 63.81
C LYS A 46 -1.43 2.94 62.99
N GLY A 47 -2.43 3.72 62.57
CA GLY A 47 -2.16 4.92 61.81
C GLY A 47 -3.30 5.93 61.84
N LYS A 48 -3.03 7.07 61.24
CA LYS A 48 -3.98 8.15 60.98
C LYS A 48 -3.89 8.58 59.54
N ALA A 49 -5.03 8.74 58.90
CA ALA A 49 -5.16 9.33 57.58
C ALA A 49 -6.15 10.51 57.71
N ASP A 50 -5.69 11.73 57.46
CA ASP A 50 -6.46 12.96 57.70
C ASP A 50 -7.16 13.02 59.07
N GLY A 51 -6.48 12.57 60.14
CA GLY A 51 -7.04 12.51 61.47
C GLY A 51 -7.89 11.26 61.79
N VAL A 52 -8.29 10.49 60.80
CA VAL A 52 -9.06 9.26 61.01
C VAL A 52 -8.13 8.13 61.46
N GLN A 53 -8.40 7.57 62.64
CA GLN A 53 -7.58 6.50 63.18
C GLN A 53 -7.99 5.14 62.60
N TRP A 54 -7.01 4.32 62.32
CA TRP A 54 -7.20 2.95 61.83
C TRP A 54 -6.11 2.03 62.40
N PHE A 55 -6.35 0.70 62.31
CA PHE A 55 -5.32 -0.30 62.59
C PHE A 55 -5.51 -1.54 61.73
N LYS A 56 -4.38 -2.23 61.48
CA LYS A 56 -4.33 -3.52 60.76
C LYS A 56 -3.40 -4.48 61.50
N ARG A 57 -3.86 -5.72 61.75
CA ARG A 57 -3.18 -6.70 62.60
C ARG A 57 -2.38 -7.68 61.75
N PHE A 58 -1.20 -8.04 62.25
CA PHE A 58 -0.30 -9.01 61.65
C PHE A 58 0.19 -10.01 62.72
N HIS A 59 0.51 -11.23 62.30
CA HIS A 59 1.01 -12.31 63.17
C HIS A 59 2.55 -12.35 63.25
N ARG A 60 3.25 -11.54 62.44
CA ARG A 60 4.72 -11.43 62.39
C ARG A 60 5.16 -9.97 62.30
N ALA A 61 6.21 -9.61 63.02
CA ALA A 61 6.76 -8.26 63.01
C ALA A 61 7.17 -7.81 61.59
N GLY A 62 7.89 -8.65 60.87
CA GLY A 62 8.35 -8.34 59.53
C GLY A 62 7.23 -8.03 58.52
N LEU A 63 6.09 -8.74 58.61
CA LEU A 63 4.94 -8.46 57.73
C LEU A 63 4.28 -7.10 58.07
N ALA A 64 4.22 -6.74 59.35
CA ALA A 64 3.71 -5.45 59.78
C ALA A 64 4.61 -4.29 59.28
N GLU A 65 5.91 -4.44 59.37
CA GLU A 65 6.85 -3.45 58.94
C GLU A 65 6.87 -3.29 57.40
N THR A 66 6.93 -4.41 56.68
CA THR A 66 6.84 -4.39 55.22
C THR A 66 5.56 -3.71 54.72
N TRP A 67 4.45 -3.98 55.41
CA TRP A 67 3.17 -3.34 55.08
C TRP A 67 3.18 -1.85 55.36
N ARG A 68 3.77 -1.41 56.48
CA ARG A 68 3.93 0.00 56.83
C ARG A 68 4.75 0.75 55.78
N GLU A 69 5.92 0.20 55.44
CA GLU A 69 6.81 0.79 54.41
C GLU A 69 6.14 0.88 53.04
N ARG A 70 5.34 -0.11 52.65
CA ARG A 70 4.56 -0.07 51.44
C ARG A 70 3.51 1.04 51.51
N ALA A 71 2.76 1.13 52.59
CA ALA A 71 1.73 2.14 52.77
C ALA A 71 2.29 3.57 52.72
N GLU A 72 3.48 3.81 53.31
CA GLU A 72 4.18 5.09 53.27
C GLU A 72 4.62 5.44 51.81
N ARG A 73 5.10 4.46 51.05
CA ARG A 73 5.44 4.65 49.61
C ARG A 73 4.20 4.95 48.79
N ASP A 74 3.10 4.23 49.02
CA ASP A 74 1.87 4.41 48.25
C ASP A 74 1.21 5.77 48.59
N PHE A 75 1.34 6.24 49.83
CA PHE A 75 0.97 7.60 50.20
C PHE A 75 1.83 8.66 49.47
N ALA A 76 3.14 8.45 49.42
CA ALA A 76 4.04 9.35 48.67
C ALA A 76 3.75 9.41 47.16
N ARG A 77 3.15 8.36 46.60
CA ARG A 77 2.66 8.30 45.21
C ARG A 77 1.30 9.00 45.04
N GLY A 78 0.68 9.46 46.12
CA GLY A 78 -0.63 10.12 46.09
C GLY A 78 -1.79 9.19 45.79
N LEU A 79 -1.68 7.92 46.12
CA LEU A 79 -2.77 6.95 45.90
C LEU A 79 -3.94 7.15 46.88
N PRO A 80 -5.20 6.87 46.49
CA PRO A 80 -6.34 6.87 47.37
C PRO A 80 -6.23 5.79 48.47
N PHE A 81 -6.62 6.11 49.73
CA PHE A 81 -6.63 5.19 50.86
C PHE A 81 -8.06 4.69 51.11
N ASP A 82 -8.24 3.38 51.10
CA ASP A 82 -9.49 2.73 51.47
C ASP A 82 -9.46 2.35 52.96
N LEU A 83 -10.28 3.02 53.74
CA LEU A 83 -10.36 2.78 55.21
C LEU A 83 -10.97 1.42 55.54
N ARG A 84 -11.77 0.83 54.67
CA ARG A 84 -12.41 -0.48 54.89
C ARG A 84 -11.40 -1.61 54.79
N THR A 85 -10.59 -1.61 53.73
CA THR A 85 -9.54 -2.61 53.50
C THR A 85 -8.23 -2.25 54.16
N LYS A 86 -8.06 -0.96 54.53
CA LYS A 86 -6.85 -0.36 55.11
C LYS A 86 -5.66 -0.55 54.13
N GLN A 87 -5.91 -0.24 52.86
CA GLN A 87 -4.92 -0.29 51.80
C GLN A 87 -5.03 0.94 50.91
N PHE A 88 -3.93 1.29 50.30
CA PHE A 88 -3.96 2.21 49.19
C PHE A 88 -4.43 1.46 47.94
N VAL A 89 -5.35 2.05 47.22
CA VAL A 89 -5.94 1.49 46.00
C VAL A 89 -5.37 2.24 44.83
N GLU A 90 -4.84 1.53 43.85
CA GLU A 90 -4.54 2.16 42.59
C GLU A 90 -5.88 2.61 41.99
N PRO A 91 -6.01 3.89 41.56
CA PRO A 91 -7.22 4.34 40.90
C PRO A 91 -7.49 3.40 39.75
N GLU A 92 -8.71 2.94 39.57
CA GLU A 92 -9.14 2.30 38.34
C GLU A 92 -8.83 3.32 37.23
N VAL A 93 -7.72 3.10 36.51
CA VAL A 93 -7.47 3.82 35.27
C VAL A 93 -8.64 3.40 34.38
N PRO A 94 -9.51 4.33 33.94
CA PRO A 94 -10.58 3.96 33.01
C PRO A 94 -9.90 3.21 31.89
N GLU A 95 -10.35 1.99 31.60
CA GLU A 95 -9.82 1.21 30.48
C GLU A 95 -9.83 2.15 29.28
N GLY A 96 -8.66 2.52 28.81
CA GLY A 96 -8.54 3.31 27.60
C GLY A 96 -9.28 2.61 26.45
N PRO A 97 -9.52 3.27 25.34
CA PRO A 97 -10.17 2.62 24.21
C PRO A 97 -9.46 1.30 23.91
N PRO A 98 -10.20 0.22 23.63
CA PRO A 98 -9.59 -1.09 23.37
C PRO A 98 -8.62 -1.02 22.19
N VAL A 99 -7.51 -1.73 22.30
CA VAL A 99 -6.53 -1.83 21.21
C VAL A 99 -7.21 -2.51 20.01
N PRO A 100 -7.25 -1.86 18.84
CA PRO A 100 -7.88 -2.47 17.67
C PRO A 100 -7.05 -3.67 17.19
N THR A 101 -7.73 -4.65 16.64
CA THR A 101 -7.08 -5.75 15.91
C THR A 101 -6.47 -5.26 14.59
N VAL A 102 -5.59 -6.06 13.98
CA VAL A 102 -5.05 -5.75 12.63
C VAL A 102 -6.17 -5.61 11.61
N PHE A 103 -7.25 -6.41 11.75
CA PHE A 103 -8.44 -6.28 10.89
C PHE A 103 -9.09 -4.90 11.06
N GLU A 104 -9.47 -4.55 12.28
CA GLU A 104 -10.15 -3.28 12.59
C GLU A 104 -9.29 -2.06 12.24
N LEU A 105 -8.00 -2.10 12.56
CA LEU A 105 -7.08 -1.01 12.28
C LEU A 105 -6.97 -0.72 10.78
N THR A 106 -6.78 -1.78 9.98
CA THR A 106 -6.67 -1.64 8.53
C THR A 106 -7.99 -1.24 7.87
N GLU A 107 -9.13 -1.66 8.43
CA GLU A 107 -10.46 -1.23 7.99
C GLU A 107 -10.68 0.26 8.27
N ARG A 108 -10.41 0.71 9.49
CA ARG A 108 -10.53 2.12 9.88
C ARG A 108 -9.63 3.01 9.02
N TYR A 109 -8.37 2.62 8.82
CA TYR A 109 -7.44 3.39 8.00
C TYR A 109 -7.89 3.47 6.53
N PHE A 110 -8.33 2.37 5.94
CA PHE A 110 -8.79 2.36 4.55
C PHE A 110 -10.01 3.27 4.35
N ARG A 111 -10.96 3.26 5.28
CA ARG A 111 -12.16 4.11 5.24
C ARG A 111 -11.88 5.60 5.46
N GLN A 112 -10.72 5.97 6.02
CA GLN A 112 -10.29 7.36 6.15
C GLN A 112 -9.77 7.97 4.84
N HIS A 113 -9.64 7.16 3.78
CA HIS A 113 -9.07 7.57 2.50
C HIS A 113 -10.05 7.32 1.33
N PRO A 114 -11.25 7.92 1.35
CA PRO A 114 -12.19 7.81 0.23
C PRO A 114 -11.61 8.39 -1.07
N GLU A 115 -10.74 9.40 -0.96
CA GLU A 115 -10.08 10.12 -2.04
C GLU A 115 -9.06 9.29 -2.83
N TRP A 116 -8.71 8.10 -2.36
CA TRP A 116 -7.73 7.28 -3.08
C TRP A 116 -8.25 6.84 -4.43
N GLU A 117 -7.41 7.00 -5.43
CA GLU A 117 -7.65 6.42 -6.76
C GLU A 117 -7.86 4.90 -6.70
N PRO A 118 -8.71 4.33 -7.57
CA PRO A 118 -9.03 2.89 -7.58
C PRO A 118 -7.82 1.95 -7.59
N GLU A 119 -6.76 2.32 -8.31
CA GLU A 119 -5.51 1.54 -8.31
C GLU A 119 -4.80 1.56 -6.96
N THR A 120 -4.85 2.71 -6.26
CA THR A 120 -4.30 2.86 -4.91
C THR A 120 -5.12 2.04 -3.92
N LYS A 121 -6.47 2.11 -3.99
CA LYS A 121 -7.39 1.27 -3.20
C LYS A 121 -7.08 -0.21 -3.41
N THR A 122 -6.95 -0.66 -4.66
CA THR A 122 -6.60 -2.05 -5.01
C THR A 122 -5.24 -2.47 -4.43
N GLY A 123 -4.23 -1.62 -4.53
CA GLY A 123 -2.89 -1.89 -4.01
C GLY A 123 -2.85 -1.98 -2.49
N ALA A 124 -3.52 -1.05 -1.81
CA ALA A 124 -3.65 -1.01 -0.35
C ALA A 124 -4.43 -2.24 0.15
N ALA A 125 -5.58 -2.56 -0.45
CA ALA A 125 -6.39 -3.72 -0.10
C ALA A 125 -5.59 -5.03 -0.20
N ARG A 126 -4.81 -5.22 -1.26
CA ARG A 126 -3.93 -6.39 -1.39
C ARG A 126 -2.91 -6.49 -0.25
N SER A 127 -2.34 -5.37 0.14
CA SER A 127 -1.33 -5.34 1.22
C SER A 127 -1.96 -5.62 2.57
N PHE A 128 -3.11 -5.01 2.85
CA PHE A 128 -3.86 -5.23 4.08
C PHE A 128 -4.40 -6.66 4.18
N ASN A 129 -4.96 -7.22 3.12
CA ASN A 129 -5.48 -8.58 3.11
C ASN A 129 -4.39 -9.63 3.37
N ARG A 130 -3.17 -9.40 2.86
CA ARG A 130 -2.02 -10.25 3.21
C ARG A 130 -1.67 -10.15 4.69
N ALA A 131 -1.68 -8.96 5.27
CA ALA A 131 -1.43 -8.76 6.69
C ALA A 131 -2.55 -9.38 7.55
N ARG A 132 -3.82 -9.18 7.18
CA ARG A 132 -4.99 -9.77 7.85
C ARG A 132 -4.92 -11.29 7.90
N ARG A 133 -4.53 -11.92 6.80
CA ARG A 133 -4.35 -13.38 6.72
C ARG A 133 -3.18 -13.89 7.56
N TRP A 134 -2.14 -13.09 7.73
CA TRP A 134 -0.92 -13.50 8.41
C TRP A 134 -0.96 -13.26 9.92
N PHE A 135 -1.48 -12.11 10.34
CA PHE A 135 -1.48 -11.70 11.74
C PHE A 135 -2.77 -12.15 12.44
N LEU A 136 -2.81 -13.43 12.78
CA LEU A 136 -3.85 -14.07 13.55
C LEU A 136 -3.41 -14.26 15.00
N GLN A 137 -4.36 -14.51 15.89
CA GLN A 137 -4.08 -14.87 17.27
C GLN A 137 -3.24 -16.17 17.33
N PRO A 138 -2.37 -16.33 18.33
CA PRO A 138 -1.53 -17.53 18.44
C PRO A 138 -2.36 -18.81 18.53
N GLY A 139 -1.95 -19.83 17.76
CA GLY A 139 -2.59 -21.15 17.77
C GLY A 139 -3.92 -21.26 17.02
N VAL A 140 -4.26 -20.21 16.24
CA VAL A 140 -5.44 -20.23 15.37
C VAL A 140 -5.04 -20.62 13.97
N ASP A 141 -5.60 -21.75 13.50
CA ASP A 141 -5.52 -22.17 12.10
C ASP A 141 -6.95 -22.42 11.58
N PRO A 142 -7.33 -21.84 10.43
CA PRO A 142 -8.65 -22.07 9.87
C PRO A 142 -8.79 -23.51 9.37
N THR A 143 -9.97 -24.07 9.54
CA THR A 143 -10.39 -25.30 8.87
C THR A 143 -10.45 -25.07 7.35
N GLU A 144 -10.59 -26.13 6.55
CA GLU A 144 -10.66 -26.00 5.09
C GLU A 144 -11.85 -25.13 4.64
N ASP A 145 -13.01 -25.32 5.24
CA ASP A 145 -14.21 -24.52 4.93
C ASP A 145 -14.07 -23.05 5.36
N GLU A 146 -13.48 -22.81 6.54
CA GLU A 146 -13.20 -21.45 7.00
C GLU A 146 -12.15 -20.76 6.13
N LEU A 147 -11.15 -21.49 5.65
CA LEU A 147 -10.16 -20.97 4.72
C LEU A 147 -10.78 -20.54 3.40
N VAL A 148 -11.70 -21.36 2.84
CA VAL A 148 -12.42 -21.01 1.62
C VAL A 148 -13.27 -19.76 1.83
N ALA A 149 -13.99 -19.66 2.95
CA ALA A 149 -14.79 -18.49 3.28
C ALA A 149 -13.93 -17.24 3.48
N LEU A 150 -12.79 -17.38 4.16
CA LEU A 150 -11.83 -16.30 4.38
C LEU A 150 -11.24 -15.78 3.05
N GLU A 151 -10.82 -16.67 2.15
CA GLU A 151 -10.26 -16.30 0.85
C GLU A 151 -11.32 -15.59 -0.03
N ASP A 152 -12.55 -16.07 -0.04
CA ASP A 152 -13.64 -15.42 -0.76
C ASP A 152 -13.90 -14.02 -0.21
N PHE A 153 -13.98 -13.85 1.11
CA PHE A 153 -14.11 -12.53 1.74
C PHE A 153 -12.94 -11.61 1.37
N LEU A 154 -11.70 -12.05 1.58
CA LEU A 154 -10.52 -11.22 1.33
C LEU A 154 -10.37 -10.82 -0.14
N SER A 155 -10.73 -11.71 -1.08
CA SER A 155 -10.59 -11.43 -2.51
C SER A 155 -11.71 -10.58 -3.08
N GLN A 156 -12.96 -10.79 -2.64
CA GLN A 156 -14.14 -10.21 -3.29
C GLN A 156 -14.86 -9.17 -2.43
N ALA A 157 -14.86 -9.32 -1.10
CA ALA A 157 -15.71 -8.54 -0.21
C ALA A 157 -14.97 -7.68 0.82
N SER A 158 -13.64 -7.72 0.87
CA SER A 158 -12.87 -6.85 1.77
C SER A 158 -12.98 -5.39 1.33
N PHE A 159 -13.12 -4.48 2.32
CA PHE A 159 -13.21 -3.04 2.09
C PHE A 159 -14.38 -2.59 1.21
N LEU A 160 -15.48 -3.35 1.20
CA LEU A 160 -16.68 -2.94 0.46
C LEU A 160 -17.22 -1.61 1.02
N PRO A 161 -17.68 -0.69 0.14
CA PRO A 161 -18.51 0.42 0.55
C PRO A 161 -19.80 -0.05 1.24
N ALA A 162 -20.31 0.75 2.17
CA ALA A 162 -21.48 0.35 2.98
C ALA A 162 -22.71 -0.06 2.14
N HIS A 163 -22.94 0.59 1.00
CA HIS A 163 -24.05 0.27 0.11
C HIS A 163 -23.90 -1.09 -0.60
N LEU A 164 -22.68 -1.63 -0.68
CA LEU A 164 -22.42 -2.95 -1.26
C LEU A 164 -22.29 -4.06 -0.21
N GLU A 165 -22.12 -3.73 1.08
CA GLU A 165 -22.02 -4.74 2.14
C GLU A 165 -23.26 -5.66 2.22
N ALA A 166 -24.45 -5.14 1.90
CA ALA A 166 -25.68 -5.92 1.83
C ALA A 166 -25.64 -7.03 0.77
N ARG A 167 -24.82 -6.89 -0.27
CA ARG A 167 -24.65 -7.88 -1.35
C ARG A 167 -23.69 -9.02 -1.01
N MET A 168 -23.04 -8.98 0.16
CA MET A 168 -22.14 -10.06 0.59
C MET A 168 -22.91 -11.38 0.66
N THR A 169 -22.27 -12.45 0.18
CA THR A 169 -22.77 -13.82 0.35
C THR A 169 -22.65 -14.28 1.80
N ASP A 170 -23.37 -15.34 2.19
CA ASP A 170 -23.23 -15.90 3.54
C ASP A 170 -21.83 -16.44 3.80
N GLN A 171 -21.18 -16.98 2.77
CA GLN A 171 -19.79 -17.43 2.83
C GLN A 171 -18.83 -16.26 3.13
N GLN A 172 -19.00 -15.13 2.46
CA GLN A 172 -18.20 -13.91 2.71
C GLN A 172 -18.44 -13.34 4.10
N ARG A 173 -19.69 -13.36 4.59
CA ARG A 173 -20.03 -12.97 5.96
C ARG A 173 -19.36 -13.89 6.99
N THR A 174 -19.35 -15.19 6.73
CA THR A 174 -18.66 -16.18 7.57
C THR A 174 -17.15 -15.91 7.63
N GLY A 175 -16.51 -15.68 6.49
CA GLY A 175 -15.08 -15.35 6.41
C GLY A 175 -14.74 -14.04 7.13
N ARG A 176 -15.58 -13.01 7.01
CA ARG A 176 -15.45 -11.75 7.75
C ARG A 176 -15.54 -11.96 9.26
N ALA A 177 -16.61 -12.63 9.73
CA ALA A 177 -16.82 -12.87 11.14
C ALA A 177 -15.72 -13.73 11.77
N TRP A 178 -15.19 -14.69 11.01
CA TRP A 178 -14.05 -15.48 11.43
C TRP A 178 -12.81 -14.60 11.63
N LEU A 179 -12.50 -13.74 10.66
CA LEU A 179 -11.34 -12.83 10.71
C LEU A 179 -11.46 -11.79 11.83
N GLU A 180 -12.64 -11.22 12.05
CA GLU A 180 -12.93 -10.30 13.15
C GLU A 180 -12.64 -10.95 14.51
N ARG A 181 -13.00 -12.23 14.69
CA ARG A 181 -12.79 -12.97 15.92
C ARG A 181 -11.33 -13.36 16.16
N HIS A 182 -10.58 -13.67 15.11
CA HIS A 182 -9.28 -14.30 15.21
C HIS A 182 -8.09 -13.41 14.82
N SER A 183 -8.33 -12.17 14.44
CA SER A 183 -7.27 -11.21 14.12
C SER A 183 -6.46 -10.85 15.38
N ALA A 184 -5.15 -10.76 15.26
CA ALA A 184 -4.26 -10.35 16.34
C ALA A 184 -4.46 -8.87 16.71
N ALA A 185 -4.25 -8.49 17.97
CA ALA A 185 -4.20 -7.09 18.39
C ALA A 185 -3.03 -6.37 17.68
N ALA A 186 -3.26 -5.15 17.24
CA ALA A 186 -2.30 -4.44 16.37
C ALA A 186 -1.00 -4.01 17.10
N ASP A 187 -1.05 -3.88 18.42
CA ASP A 187 0.10 -3.58 19.29
C ASP A 187 0.89 -4.82 19.72
N SER A 188 0.30 -6.02 19.60
CA SER A 188 0.89 -7.29 20.02
C SER A 188 1.91 -7.86 19.03
N LEU A 189 2.03 -7.24 17.84
CA LEU A 189 2.90 -7.73 16.78
C LEU A 189 4.38 -7.61 17.17
N THR A 190 5.08 -8.74 17.20
CA THR A 190 6.50 -8.81 17.53
C THR A 190 7.39 -8.57 16.30
N SER A 191 8.63 -8.12 16.55
CA SER A 191 9.63 -7.97 15.47
C SER A 191 9.86 -9.28 14.70
N ALA A 192 9.86 -10.43 15.38
CA ALA A 192 10.04 -11.73 14.74
C ALA A 192 8.88 -12.08 13.78
N GLN A 193 7.64 -11.78 14.16
CA GLN A 193 6.48 -11.97 13.29
C GLN A 193 6.54 -11.07 12.05
N ILE A 194 6.94 -9.80 12.23
CA ILE A 194 7.13 -8.86 11.12
C ILE A 194 8.24 -9.32 10.17
N GLU A 195 9.38 -9.76 10.71
CA GLU A 195 10.48 -10.28 9.88
C GLU A 195 10.09 -11.53 9.10
N ALA A 196 9.35 -12.46 9.72
CA ALA A 196 8.82 -13.64 9.04
C ALA A 196 7.83 -13.27 7.93
N PHE A 197 6.88 -12.36 8.20
CA PHE A 197 5.95 -11.83 7.20
C PHE A 197 6.69 -11.18 6.02
N VAL A 198 7.64 -10.30 6.31
CA VAL A 198 8.42 -9.57 5.31
C VAL A 198 9.26 -10.53 4.46
N SER A 199 9.84 -11.56 5.06
CA SER A 199 10.61 -12.59 4.36
C SER A 199 9.74 -13.35 3.37
N ARG A 200 8.54 -13.75 3.79
CA ARG A 200 7.55 -14.40 2.91
C ARG A 200 7.07 -13.46 1.79
N PHE A 201 6.87 -12.18 2.12
CA PHE A 201 6.43 -11.15 1.19
C PHE A 201 7.46 -10.81 0.12
N ALA A 202 8.74 -11.01 0.40
CA ALA A 202 9.84 -10.79 -0.53
C ALA A 202 9.94 -11.87 -1.63
N ILE A 203 9.23 -12.99 -1.47
CA ILE A 203 9.22 -14.09 -2.44
C ILE A 203 8.18 -13.80 -3.53
N ASN A 204 8.56 -14.02 -4.79
CA ASN A 204 7.63 -13.90 -5.91
C ASN A 204 6.63 -15.07 -5.90
N GLN A 205 5.34 -14.78 -5.84
CA GLN A 205 4.30 -15.81 -5.78
C GLN A 205 4.20 -16.69 -7.04
N ARG A 206 4.62 -16.14 -8.20
CA ARG A 206 4.60 -16.88 -9.49
C ARG A 206 5.89 -17.68 -9.72
N ASP A 207 6.96 -17.33 -9.04
CA ASP A 207 8.26 -17.96 -9.16
C ASP A 207 8.94 -17.92 -7.78
N PRO A 208 8.76 -18.98 -6.96
CA PRO A 208 9.27 -19.01 -5.58
C PRO A 208 10.80 -18.87 -5.48
N ASP A 209 11.53 -19.16 -6.55
CA ASP A 209 12.99 -19.02 -6.59
C ASP A 209 13.44 -17.57 -6.80
N LYS A 210 12.51 -16.69 -7.15
CA LYS A 210 12.78 -15.27 -7.38
C LYS A 210 12.23 -14.39 -6.27
N ARG A 211 13.01 -13.37 -5.93
CA ARG A 211 12.53 -12.28 -5.06
C ARG A 211 11.81 -11.21 -5.85
N VAL A 212 10.82 -10.58 -5.24
CA VAL A 212 10.20 -9.37 -5.81
C VAL A 212 11.20 -8.23 -5.89
N SER A 213 11.03 -7.32 -6.85
CA SER A 213 11.89 -6.14 -6.95
C SER A 213 11.78 -5.25 -5.72
N ALA A 214 12.84 -4.49 -5.40
CA ALA A 214 12.82 -3.54 -4.28
C ALA A 214 11.67 -2.52 -4.39
N ALA A 215 11.34 -2.07 -5.60
CA ALA A 215 10.21 -1.16 -5.85
C ALA A 215 8.86 -1.83 -5.54
N THR A 216 8.67 -3.08 -5.99
CA THR A 216 7.46 -3.87 -5.69
C THR A 216 7.34 -4.12 -4.19
N PHE A 217 8.43 -4.50 -3.54
CA PHE A 217 8.50 -4.70 -2.10
C PHE A 217 8.10 -3.45 -1.33
N THR A 218 8.70 -2.30 -1.66
CA THR A 218 8.39 -1.02 -1.02
C THR A 218 6.93 -0.63 -1.23
N ARG A 219 6.42 -0.75 -2.48
CA ARG A 219 5.03 -0.44 -2.81
C ARG A 219 4.04 -1.22 -1.96
N HIS A 220 4.31 -2.49 -1.73
CA HIS A 220 3.43 -3.35 -0.94
C HIS A 220 3.50 -3.09 0.57
N LEU A 221 4.64 -2.70 1.11
CA LEU A 221 4.77 -2.40 2.53
C LEU A 221 4.34 -0.98 2.90
N GLN A 222 4.33 -0.06 1.95
CA GLN A 222 3.99 1.33 2.19
C GLN A 222 2.60 1.53 2.84
N PRO A 223 1.51 0.89 2.37
CA PRO A 223 0.20 1.03 3.01
C PRO A 223 0.20 0.57 4.48
N LEU A 224 0.90 -0.54 4.78
CA LEU A 224 1.02 -1.06 6.13
C LEU A 224 1.77 -0.08 7.05
N LYS A 225 2.90 0.43 6.60
CA LYS A 225 3.67 1.44 7.36
C LYS A 225 2.86 2.72 7.59
N ALA A 226 2.18 3.20 6.56
CA ALA A 226 1.35 4.40 6.64
C ALA A 226 0.18 4.22 7.62
N CYS A 227 -0.46 3.05 7.63
CA CYS A 227 -1.54 2.70 8.54
C CYS A 227 -1.10 2.79 10.02
N TRP A 228 0.02 2.20 10.39
CA TRP A 228 0.54 2.30 11.76
C TRP A 228 1.04 3.70 12.13
N THR A 229 1.64 4.42 11.17
CA THR A 229 2.03 5.82 11.40
C THR A 229 0.82 6.70 11.67
N TRP A 230 -0.26 6.49 10.92
CA TRP A 230 -1.54 7.15 11.14
C TRP A 230 -2.13 6.78 12.52
N ALA A 231 -2.13 5.50 12.90
CA ALA A 231 -2.66 5.05 14.18
C ALA A 231 -1.95 5.72 15.37
N ILE A 232 -0.62 5.81 15.33
CA ILE A 232 0.20 6.46 16.36
C ILE A 232 -0.11 7.97 16.48
N SER A 233 -0.52 8.62 15.39
CA SER A 233 -0.90 10.03 15.42
C SER A 233 -2.31 10.29 16.00
N ARG A 234 -3.04 9.25 16.40
CA ARG A 234 -4.43 9.32 16.88
C ARG A 234 -4.51 9.10 18.38
N GLU A 235 -5.11 10.01 19.09
CA GLU A 235 -5.34 9.90 20.54
C GLU A 235 -6.37 8.83 20.92
N ASP A 236 -7.30 8.53 19.99
CA ASP A 236 -8.36 7.53 20.17
C ASP A 236 -7.91 6.08 19.84
N ILE A 237 -6.66 5.88 19.46
CA ILE A 237 -6.09 4.56 19.16
C ILE A 237 -4.87 4.33 20.07
N PRO A 238 -4.95 3.39 21.02
CA PRO A 238 -3.88 3.17 21.99
C PRO A 238 -2.71 2.35 21.40
N ILE A 239 -2.09 2.88 20.33
CA ILE A 239 -0.87 2.33 19.71
C ILE A 239 0.22 3.38 19.77
N ASP A 240 1.30 3.09 20.48
CA ASP A 240 2.41 4.00 20.73
C ASP A 240 3.64 3.77 19.84
N ARG A 241 3.72 2.60 19.21
CA ARG A 241 4.87 2.21 18.37
C ARG A 241 4.46 1.44 17.13
N SER A 242 5.24 1.63 16.06
CA SER A 242 5.08 0.88 14.82
C SER A 242 5.95 -0.38 14.83
N PRO A 243 5.40 -1.57 14.63
CA PRO A 243 6.18 -2.80 14.53
C PRO A 243 7.02 -2.85 13.23
N TRP A 244 6.74 -1.98 12.26
CA TRP A 244 7.41 -1.93 10.95
C TRP A 244 8.79 -1.23 10.97
N VAL A 245 9.25 -0.71 12.12
CA VAL A 245 10.55 -0.04 12.26
C VAL A 245 11.71 -0.98 11.95
N VAL A 246 11.56 -2.27 12.25
CA VAL A 246 12.59 -3.30 11.99
C VAL A 246 12.80 -3.56 10.50
N VAL A 247 11.84 -3.19 9.65
CA VAL A 247 11.92 -3.43 8.21
C VAL A 247 12.78 -2.36 7.56
N ARG A 248 14.07 -2.65 7.43
CA ARG A 248 14.98 -1.80 6.66
C ARG A 248 14.76 -2.03 5.16
N PRO A 249 14.73 -0.96 4.33
CA PRO A 249 14.76 -1.14 2.88
C PRO A 249 16.00 -1.96 2.52
N GLN A 250 15.82 -2.97 1.65
CA GLN A 250 16.94 -3.78 1.19
C GLN A 250 18.02 -2.85 0.61
N ARG A 251 19.15 -2.77 1.28
CA ARG A 251 20.26 -1.90 0.89
C ARG A 251 20.78 -2.41 -0.45
N LYS A 252 20.68 -1.61 -1.51
CA LYS A 252 21.39 -1.89 -2.74
C LYS A 252 22.87 -2.05 -2.42
N VAL A 253 23.46 -3.14 -2.90
CA VAL A 253 24.91 -3.41 -2.78
C VAL A 253 25.69 -2.16 -3.19
N LYS A 254 26.65 -1.78 -2.35
CA LYS A 254 27.49 -0.59 -2.51
C LYS A 254 28.09 -0.48 -3.92
N GLY A 255 27.85 0.63 -4.55
CA GLY A 255 28.56 1.01 -5.76
C GLY A 255 27.86 2.14 -6.50
N LYS A 256 27.66 3.31 -5.88
CA LYS A 256 27.61 4.65 -6.45
C LYS A 256 26.85 5.63 -5.52
N SER A 257 27.32 6.84 -5.45
CA SER A 257 26.88 8.02 -4.71
C SER A 257 25.37 8.10 -4.38
N THR A 258 25.04 8.37 -3.13
CA THR A 258 23.67 8.32 -2.57
C THR A 258 22.70 9.41 -3.06
N MET A 259 23.18 10.49 -3.68
CA MET A 259 22.31 11.55 -4.25
C MET A 259 21.87 11.26 -5.67
N SER A 260 22.62 10.48 -6.45
CA SER A 260 22.25 10.10 -7.82
C SER A 260 21.42 8.81 -7.92
N ALA A 261 21.39 7.99 -6.87
CA ALA A 261 20.71 6.67 -6.90
C ALA A 261 19.18 6.75 -7.00
N GLY A 262 18.56 7.81 -6.45
CA GLY A 262 17.10 8.03 -6.55
C GLY A 262 16.70 8.45 -7.98
N ARG A 263 17.46 9.37 -8.59
CA ARG A 263 17.24 9.85 -9.96
C ARG A 263 17.62 8.80 -11.01
N ALA A 264 18.75 8.12 -10.82
CA ALA A 264 19.15 7.02 -11.71
C ALA A 264 18.20 5.81 -11.71
N ALA A 265 17.40 5.63 -10.64
CA ALA A 265 16.39 4.57 -10.58
C ALA A 265 15.14 4.87 -11.40
N LEU A 266 14.91 6.13 -11.77
CA LEU A 266 13.79 6.57 -12.61
C LEU A 266 14.20 6.64 -14.11
N ALA A 267 15.49 6.75 -14.40
CA ALA A 267 15.98 6.87 -15.76
C ALA A 267 15.66 5.62 -16.60
N VAL A 268 15.19 5.86 -17.80
CA VAL A 268 14.98 4.80 -18.80
C VAL A 268 16.33 4.19 -19.18
N ASP A 269 16.41 2.86 -19.16
CA ASP A 269 17.57 2.14 -19.69
C ASP A 269 17.57 2.28 -21.22
N ALA A 270 18.58 2.94 -21.76
CA ALA A 270 18.68 3.19 -23.21
C ALA A 270 18.61 1.90 -24.05
N ASP A 271 19.11 0.78 -23.49
CA ASP A 271 19.08 -0.53 -24.16
C ASP A 271 17.67 -1.16 -24.15
N MET A 272 16.71 -0.56 -23.43
CA MET A 272 15.30 -0.98 -23.39
C MET A 272 14.41 -0.10 -24.26
N VAL A 273 14.98 0.87 -24.98
CA VAL A 273 14.26 1.81 -25.83
C VAL A 273 14.33 1.33 -27.28
N LEU A 274 13.16 1.04 -27.84
CA LEU A 274 13.05 0.73 -29.27
C LEU A 274 13.35 1.99 -30.11
N ASP A 275 14.02 1.81 -31.23
CA ASP A 275 14.03 2.79 -32.30
C ASP A 275 12.75 2.71 -33.15
N VAL A 276 12.64 3.62 -34.14
CA VAL A 276 11.45 3.66 -35.02
C VAL A 276 11.32 2.38 -35.86
N PRO A 277 12.39 1.89 -36.55
CA PRO A 277 12.33 0.64 -37.29
C PRO A 277 11.91 -0.56 -36.46
N GLN A 278 12.44 -0.71 -35.23
CA GLN A 278 12.06 -1.78 -34.29
C GLN A 278 10.61 -1.65 -33.86
N SER A 279 10.13 -0.42 -33.65
CA SER A 279 8.73 -0.16 -33.26
C SER A 279 7.76 -0.51 -34.38
N LEU A 280 8.11 -0.21 -35.64
CA LEU A 280 7.33 -0.58 -36.83
C LEU A 280 7.28 -2.11 -36.99
N LEU A 281 8.45 -2.75 -36.96
CA LEU A 281 8.54 -4.22 -37.05
C LEU A 281 7.72 -4.92 -35.95
N LEU A 282 7.76 -4.41 -34.73
CA LEU A 282 6.97 -4.97 -33.63
C LEU A 282 5.47 -4.80 -33.88
N ALA A 283 5.03 -3.65 -34.38
CA ALA A 283 3.63 -3.41 -34.71
C ALA A 283 3.13 -4.34 -35.83
N GLU A 284 3.91 -4.51 -36.87
CA GLU A 284 3.65 -5.46 -37.96
C GLU A 284 3.59 -6.91 -37.46
N THR A 285 4.55 -7.32 -36.62
CA THR A 285 4.53 -8.66 -36.02
C THR A 285 3.29 -8.88 -35.14
N CYS A 286 2.92 -7.88 -34.33
CA CYS A 286 1.66 -7.95 -33.58
C CYS A 286 0.44 -8.13 -34.48
N ALA A 287 0.42 -7.50 -35.65
CA ALA A 287 -0.71 -7.61 -36.60
C ALA A 287 -0.84 -8.99 -37.24
N THR A 288 0.22 -9.80 -37.24
CA THR A 288 0.21 -11.18 -37.75
C THR A 288 -0.16 -12.21 -36.69
N GLU A 289 -0.18 -11.82 -35.41
CA GLU A 289 -0.49 -12.73 -34.29
C GLU A 289 -2.00 -12.96 -34.13
N GLY A 290 -2.40 -14.20 -34.25
CA GLY A 290 -3.77 -14.65 -34.01
C GLY A 290 -4.83 -13.98 -34.90
N SER A 291 -6.03 -13.80 -34.35
CA SER A 291 -7.18 -13.25 -35.07
C SER A 291 -7.40 -11.75 -34.85
N TRP A 292 -6.40 -11.02 -34.38
CA TRP A 292 -6.53 -9.59 -34.05
C TRP A 292 -6.32 -8.68 -35.27
N GLY A 293 -5.50 -9.14 -36.22
CA GLY A 293 -5.28 -8.45 -37.48
C GLY A 293 -4.72 -7.02 -37.35
N PRO A 294 -4.93 -6.20 -38.40
CA PRO A 294 -4.39 -4.84 -38.48
C PRO A 294 -4.83 -3.87 -37.38
N ILE A 295 -5.89 -4.18 -36.62
CA ILE A 295 -6.34 -3.35 -35.47
C ILE A 295 -5.18 -3.09 -34.51
N VAL A 296 -4.39 -4.12 -34.22
CA VAL A 296 -3.30 -4.03 -33.23
C VAL A 296 -2.08 -3.28 -33.76
N GLU A 297 -1.87 -3.24 -35.06
CA GLU A 297 -0.77 -2.46 -35.65
C GLU A 297 -0.90 -0.98 -35.30
N CYS A 298 -2.05 -0.37 -35.62
CA CYS A 298 -2.32 1.02 -35.26
C CYS A 298 -2.34 1.25 -33.75
N PHE A 299 -2.87 0.30 -32.97
CA PHE A 299 -2.86 0.36 -31.51
C PHE A 299 -1.43 0.42 -30.93
N VAL A 300 -0.50 -0.39 -31.46
CA VAL A 300 0.90 -0.39 -31.05
C VAL A 300 1.59 0.91 -31.49
N LEU A 301 1.33 1.37 -32.72
CA LEU A 301 1.95 2.56 -33.29
C LEU A 301 1.53 3.86 -32.60
N VAL A 302 0.28 4.02 -32.16
CA VAL A 302 -0.11 5.21 -31.37
C VAL A 302 0.63 5.29 -30.04
N MET A 303 0.98 4.16 -29.44
CA MET A 303 1.82 4.14 -28.24
C MET A 303 3.29 4.44 -28.58
N ALA A 304 3.82 3.87 -29.66
CA ALA A 304 5.23 3.94 -30.01
C ALA A 304 5.65 5.26 -30.68
N LEU A 305 4.72 5.93 -31.40
CA LEU A 305 5.00 7.16 -32.15
C LEU A 305 4.35 8.40 -31.53
N CYS A 306 3.15 8.26 -30.94
CA CYS A 306 2.45 9.35 -30.27
C CYS A 306 2.58 9.31 -28.73
N GLY A 307 3.28 8.33 -28.17
CA GLY A 307 3.57 8.25 -26.74
C GLY A 307 2.38 8.05 -25.83
N LEU A 308 1.27 7.49 -26.31
CA LEU A 308 0.08 7.23 -25.50
C LEU A 308 0.33 6.11 -24.49
N ARG A 309 -0.29 6.23 -23.32
CA ARG A 309 -0.36 5.09 -22.39
C ARG A 309 -1.33 4.03 -22.95
N PRO A 310 -1.17 2.74 -22.62
CA PRO A 310 -2.09 1.70 -23.13
C PRO A 310 -3.56 1.95 -22.86
N GLY A 311 -3.90 2.56 -21.71
CA GLY A 311 -5.28 2.95 -21.39
C GLY A 311 -5.79 4.13 -22.21
N GLU A 312 -4.91 5.11 -22.49
CA GLU A 312 -5.22 6.27 -23.33
C GLU A 312 -5.44 5.85 -24.79
N ALA A 313 -4.58 4.94 -25.30
CA ALA A 313 -4.76 4.38 -26.63
C ALA A 313 -6.08 3.61 -26.75
N ALA A 314 -6.43 2.75 -25.78
CA ALA A 314 -7.67 2.03 -25.78
C ALA A 314 -8.91 2.93 -25.61
N GLY A 315 -8.75 4.12 -25.02
CA GLY A 315 -9.82 5.11 -24.83
C GLY A 315 -9.91 6.18 -25.92
N LEU A 316 -9.16 6.05 -27.01
CA LEU A 316 -9.14 7.04 -28.08
C LEU A 316 -10.46 6.99 -28.87
N LEU A 317 -11.05 8.18 -29.11
CA LEU A 317 -12.26 8.34 -29.88
C LEU A 317 -11.96 8.80 -31.30
N CYS A 318 -12.85 8.44 -32.26
CA CYS A 318 -12.75 8.90 -33.63
C CYS A 318 -12.80 10.42 -33.73
N GLU A 319 -13.63 11.09 -32.94
CA GLU A 319 -13.70 12.55 -32.84
C GLU A 319 -12.41 13.24 -32.35
N ASP A 320 -11.56 12.48 -31.64
CA ASP A 320 -10.29 12.96 -31.12
C ASP A 320 -9.13 12.81 -32.13
N VAL A 321 -9.40 12.25 -33.31
CA VAL A 321 -8.41 11.98 -34.37
C VAL A 321 -8.60 12.96 -35.53
N GLU A 322 -7.73 13.94 -35.65
CA GLU A 322 -7.73 14.92 -36.73
C GLU A 322 -6.73 14.47 -37.81
N LEU A 323 -7.21 13.92 -38.93
CA LEU A 323 -6.39 13.51 -40.06
C LEU A 323 -6.55 14.52 -41.21
N PRO A 324 -5.46 14.94 -41.89
CA PRO A 324 -5.55 15.80 -43.06
C PRO A 324 -6.22 15.08 -44.25
N PRO A 325 -6.83 15.78 -45.18
CA PRO A 325 -7.47 15.18 -46.36
C PRO A 325 -6.48 14.50 -47.33
N GLY A 326 -5.17 14.72 -47.20
CA GLY A 326 -4.09 14.10 -47.98
C GLY A 326 -3.01 13.50 -47.10
N ASP A 327 -1.83 13.21 -47.72
CA ASP A 327 -0.68 12.74 -46.99
C ASP A 327 -0.06 13.86 -46.16
N GLY A 328 0.00 13.67 -44.88
CA GLY A 328 0.54 14.67 -43.93
C GLY A 328 0.34 14.26 -42.48
N PRO A 329 0.95 15.01 -41.56
CA PRO A 329 0.81 14.76 -40.15
C PRO A 329 -0.60 15.18 -39.66
N GLY A 330 -1.14 14.42 -38.72
CA GLY A 330 -2.39 14.70 -38.05
C GLY A 330 -2.18 15.09 -36.59
N TRP A 331 -3.28 15.09 -35.83
CA TRP A 331 -3.29 15.36 -34.40
C TRP A 331 -4.21 14.41 -33.63
N LEU A 332 -3.82 14.07 -32.42
CA LEU A 332 -4.66 13.38 -31.43
C LEU A 332 -4.97 14.31 -30.29
N THR A 333 -6.22 14.32 -29.83
CA THR A 333 -6.61 14.92 -28.56
C THR A 333 -6.85 13.83 -27.55
N VAL A 334 -6.00 13.71 -26.54
CA VAL A 334 -6.11 12.68 -25.52
C VAL A 334 -6.87 13.24 -24.31
N ARG A 335 -8.08 12.75 -24.04
CA ARG A 335 -9.00 13.27 -23.02
C ARG A 335 -9.25 12.28 -21.88
N ARG A 336 -9.21 10.99 -22.13
CA ARG A 336 -9.62 9.93 -21.20
C ARG A 336 -8.74 8.69 -21.29
N SER A 337 -8.93 7.80 -20.34
CA SER A 337 -8.25 6.51 -20.30
C SER A 337 -9.27 5.40 -20.08
N HIS A 338 -9.25 4.37 -20.89
CA HIS A 338 -9.96 3.13 -20.62
C HIS A 338 -9.25 2.39 -19.50
N ARG A 339 -9.89 2.29 -18.34
CA ARG A 339 -9.37 1.64 -17.14
C ARG A 339 -10.50 0.89 -16.42
N PRO A 340 -10.82 -0.32 -16.86
CA PRO A 340 -11.84 -1.11 -16.18
C PRO A 340 -11.55 -1.18 -14.68
N THR A 341 -12.48 -0.73 -13.88
CA THR A 341 -12.37 -0.61 -12.44
C THR A 341 -13.44 -1.47 -11.78
N ALA A 342 -13.09 -2.18 -10.71
CA ALA A 342 -14.08 -2.94 -9.96
C ALA A 342 -15.09 -2.00 -9.30
N GLU A 343 -16.40 -2.29 -9.42
CA GLU A 343 -17.52 -1.51 -8.87
C GLU A 343 -17.28 -1.08 -7.40
N ARG A 344 -16.69 -1.94 -6.60
CA ARG A 344 -16.38 -1.65 -5.18
C ARG A 344 -15.44 -0.48 -4.93
N TRP A 345 -14.74 0.02 -5.95
CA TRP A 345 -13.83 1.16 -5.84
C TRP A 345 -14.37 2.44 -6.42
N LEU A 346 -15.56 2.41 -6.98
CA LEU A 346 -16.20 3.51 -7.66
C LEU A 346 -17.27 4.14 -6.77
N ASP A 347 -17.44 5.44 -6.91
CA ASP A 347 -18.64 6.09 -6.42
C ASP A 347 -19.84 5.73 -7.32
N PRO A 348 -21.09 5.80 -6.83
CA PRO A 348 -22.27 5.36 -7.56
C PRO A 348 -22.46 5.99 -8.96
N ASP A 349 -21.91 7.17 -9.16
CA ASP A 349 -22.01 7.96 -10.40
C ASP A 349 -20.77 7.84 -11.30
N GLU A 350 -19.74 7.07 -10.88
CA GLU A 350 -18.52 6.88 -11.66
C GLU A 350 -18.68 5.76 -12.71
N ASP A 351 -18.13 6.00 -13.89
CA ASP A 351 -18.12 5.00 -14.97
C ASP A 351 -17.08 3.89 -14.68
N PRO A 352 -17.49 2.61 -14.69
CA PRO A 352 -16.61 1.49 -14.40
C PRO A 352 -15.52 1.25 -15.46
N GLU A 353 -15.69 1.73 -16.67
CA GLU A 353 -14.76 1.50 -17.78
C GLU A 353 -13.86 2.72 -18.07
N TRP A 354 -14.36 3.92 -17.82
CA TRP A 354 -13.72 5.16 -18.22
C TRP A 354 -13.27 5.99 -17.02
N GLY A 355 -12.15 6.66 -17.16
CA GLY A 355 -11.66 7.56 -16.14
C GLY A 355 -10.82 8.70 -16.74
N PRO A 356 -10.53 9.73 -15.92
CA PRO A 356 -9.67 10.83 -16.33
C PRO A 356 -8.25 10.35 -16.67
N LEU A 357 -7.49 11.22 -17.28
CA LEU A 357 -6.07 11.02 -17.45
C LEU A 357 -5.39 10.93 -16.08
N LYS A 358 -4.38 10.08 -15.96
CA LYS A 358 -3.69 9.86 -14.69
C LYS A 358 -3.13 11.18 -14.12
N ASP A 359 -3.41 11.45 -12.85
CA ASP A 359 -3.03 12.65 -12.10
C ASP A 359 -3.55 13.97 -12.73
N ARG A 360 -4.74 13.94 -13.37
CA ARG A 360 -5.36 15.09 -14.04
C ARG A 360 -6.87 15.11 -13.79
N ASP A 361 -7.44 16.32 -13.89
CA ASP A 361 -8.88 16.53 -13.82
C ASP A 361 -9.59 16.02 -15.08
N LEU A 362 -10.89 15.70 -14.95
CA LEU A 362 -11.74 15.20 -16.04
C LEU A 362 -11.77 16.11 -17.28
N THR A 363 -11.56 17.40 -17.09
CA THR A 363 -11.57 18.41 -18.16
C THR A 363 -10.23 18.60 -18.86
N GLU A 364 -9.16 18.05 -18.29
CA GLU A 364 -7.83 18.21 -18.86
C GLU A 364 -7.61 17.28 -20.04
N SER A 365 -7.15 17.84 -21.14
CA SER A 365 -6.76 17.13 -22.34
C SER A 365 -5.35 17.53 -22.80
N ARG A 366 -4.78 16.75 -23.70
CA ARG A 366 -3.53 17.13 -24.38
C ARG A 366 -3.58 16.78 -25.85
N ARG A 367 -2.95 17.61 -26.65
CA ARG A 367 -2.82 17.40 -28.10
C ARG A 367 -1.45 16.81 -28.43
N VAL A 368 -1.41 15.79 -29.28
CA VAL A 368 -0.22 15.03 -29.65
C VAL A 368 -0.17 14.90 -31.16
N PRO A 369 0.98 15.13 -31.84
CA PRO A 369 1.06 14.98 -33.28
C PRO A 369 1.01 13.52 -33.72
N ILE A 370 0.37 13.27 -34.87
CA ILE A 370 0.38 12.00 -35.58
C ILE A 370 1.37 12.14 -36.76
N PRO A 371 2.47 11.40 -36.77
CA PRO A 371 3.34 11.37 -37.93
C PRO A 371 2.61 10.89 -39.20
N SER A 372 2.97 11.39 -40.37
CA SER A 372 2.30 11.11 -41.65
C SER A 372 2.12 9.61 -41.94
N LEU A 373 3.13 8.80 -41.67
CA LEU A 373 3.05 7.34 -41.83
C LEU A 373 1.92 6.75 -40.98
N LEU A 374 1.80 7.18 -39.72
CA LEU A 374 0.71 6.69 -38.84
C LEU A 374 -0.63 7.29 -39.24
N ALA A 375 -0.70 8.53 -39.72
CA ALA A 375 -1.93 9.14 -40.24
C ALA A 375 -2.53 8.33 -41.40
N THR A 376 -1.69 7.90 -42.35
CA THR A 376 -2.12 7.03 -43.45
C THR A 376 -2.65 5.67 -42.93
N LYS A 377 -1.93 5.03 -41.99
CA LYS A 377 -2.37 3.75 -41.40
C LYS A 377 -3.67 3.90 -40.60
N LEU A 378 -3.82 4.98 -39.83
CA LEU A 378 -5.07 5.25 -39.07
C LEU A 378 -6.25 5.53 -39.99
N ARG A 379 -6.05 6.21 -41.11
CA ARG A 379 -7.11 6.40 -42.13
C ARG A 379 -7.58 5.05 -42.64
N GLY A 380 -6.67 4.18 -43.10
CA GLY A 380 -7.04 2.83 -43.54
C GLY A 380 -7.67 1.99 -42.46
N HIS A 381 -7.25 2.17 -41.20
CA HIS A 381 -7.87 1.51 -40.06
C HIS A 381 -9.33 1.95 -39.86
N LEU A 382 -9.60 3.27 -39.88
CA LEU A 382 -10.95 3.82 -39.74
C LEU A 382 -11.85 3.47 -40.93
N GLU A 383 -11.30 3.42 -42.14
CA GLU A 383 -12.03 2.96 -43.32
C GLU A 383 -12.43 1.47 -43.24
N LEU A 384 -11.53 0.64 -42.68
CA LEU A 384 -11.76 -0.81 -42.59
C LEU A 384 -12.67 -1.23 -41.43
N TYR A 385 -12.51 -0.61 -40.26
CA TYR A 385 -13.20 -1.02 -39.03
C TYR A 385 -14.33 -0.07 -38.61
N GLY A 386 -14.30 1.16 -39.10
CA GLY A 386 -15.26 2.18 -38.71
C GLY A 386 -15.09 2.64 -37.26
N GLU A 387 -16.18 3.22 -36.75
CA GLU A 387 -16.32 3.69 -35.37
C GLU A 387 -16.91 2.58 -34.50
N GLY A 388 -16.23 2.30 -33.39
CA GLY A 388 -16.69 1.31 -32.43
C GLY A 388 -17.70 1.86 -31.41
N PRO A 389 -18.14 1.06 -30.43
CA PRO A 389 -19.08 1.46 -29.41
C PRO A 389 -18.61 2.74 -28.70
N GLY A 390 -19.49 3.73 -28.60
CA GLY A 390 -19.20 5.01 -27.98
C GLY A 390 -18.11 5.83 -28.66
N GLY A 391 -17.91 5.63 -29.98
CA GLY A 391 -16.95 6.40 -30.77
C GLY A 391 -15.52 5.89 -30.75
N LEU A 392 -15.27 4.69 -30.27
CA LEU A 392 -13.92 4.14 -30.10
C LEU A 392 -13.20 3.92 -31.43
N VAL A 393 -11.93 4.36 -31.52
CA VAL A 393 -11.03 4.02 -32.63
C VAL A 393 -10.64 2.55 -32.59
N PHE A 394 -10.29 2.05 -31.40
CA PHE A 394 -9.87 0.67 -31.22
C PHE A 394 -10.97 -0.14 -30.53
N HIS A 395 -11.55 -1.06 -31.27
CA HIS A 395 -12.60 -1.94 -30.77
C HIS A 395 -12.49 -3.32 -31.43
N ARG A 396 -13.17 -4.32 -30.85
CA ARG A 396 -13.24 -5.66 -31.42
C ARG A 396 -14.59 -6.31 -31.06
N ASN A 397 -15.31 -6.82 -32.07
CA ASN A 397 -16.61 -7.48 -31.87
C ASN A 397 -17.58 -6.58 -31.07
N ASP A 398 -17.72 -5.34 -31.45
CA ASP A 398 -18.55 -4.31 -30.80
C ASP A 398 -18.30 -4.13 -29.28
N ARG A 399 -17.05 -4.31 -28.87
CA ARG A 399 -16.62 -4.10 -27.49
C ARG A 399 -15.33 -3.26 -27.46
N ALA A 400 -15.13 -2.55 -26.36
CA ALA A 400 -13.86 -1.88 -26.08
C ALA A 400 -12.67 -2.84 -26.19
N PHE A 401 -11.54 -2.32 -26.55
CA PHE A 401 -10.31 -3.10 -26.77
C PHE A 401 -9.79 -3.70 -25.45
N ASP A 402 -9.83 -5.03 -25.35
CA ASP A 402 -9.34 -5.75 -24.17
C ASP A 402 -7.80 -5.80 -24.16
N ARG A 403 -7.21 -4.92 -23.33
CA ARG A 403 -5.76 -4.78 -23.17
C ARG A 403 -5.08 -5.99 -22.54
N ASP A 404 -5.79 -6.78 -21.75
CA ASP A 404 -5.23 -7.94 -21.07
C ASP A 404 -5.25 -9.17 -21.99
N MET A 405 -6.29 -9.33 -22.79
CA MET A 405 -6.28 -10.31 -23.87
C MET A 405 -5.22 -9.98 -24.93
N PHE A 406 -5.13 -8.70 -25.34
CA PHE A 406 -4.05 -8.25 -26.23
C PHE A 406 -2.66 -8.58 -25.66
N ALA A 407 -2.44 -8.29 -24.38
CA ALA A 407 -1.17 -8.56 -23.74
C ALA A 407 -0.75 -10.03 -23.80
N ARG A 408 -1.69 -10.94 -23.56
CA ARG A 408 -1.43 -12.38 -23.49
C ARG A 408 -1.37 -13.04 -24.88
N ASN A 409 -2.27 -12.66 -25.76
CA ASN A 409 -2.50 -13.40 -27.01
C ASN A 409 -1.77 -12.82 -28.21
N VAL A 410 -1.31 -11.56 -28.11
CA VAL A 410 -0.65 -10.86 -29.22
C VAL A 410 0.72 -10.31 -28.80
N TRP A 411 0.73 -9.42 -27.79
CA TRP A 411 1.94 -8.72 -27.36
C TRP A 411 3.05 -9.68 -26.91
N GLU A 412 2.74 -10.62 -26.03
CA GLU A 412 3.73 -11.54 -25.49
C GLU A 412 4.32 -12.47 -26.54
N PRO A 413 3.52 -13.12 -27.42
CA PRO A 413 4.05 -13.89 -28.56
C PRO A 413 4.92 -13.08 -29.48
N ALA A 414 4.45 -11.93 -29.99
CA ALA A 414 5.18 -11.07 -30.91
C ALA A 414 6.52 -10.58 -30.31
N ARG A 415 6.48 -10.14 -29.04
CA ARG A 415 7.68 -9.73 -28.33
C ARG A 415 8.69 -10.88 -28.18
N CYS A 416 8.25 -12.07 -27.81
CA CYS A 416 9.12 -13.23 -27.68
C CYS A 416 9.74 -13.65 -29.01
N GLN A 417 9.00 -13.51 -30.11
CA GLN A 417 9.49 -13.81 -31.45
C GLN A 417 10.61 -12.86 -31.87
N LEU A 418 10.42 -11.56 -31.68
CA LEU A 418 11.38 -10.53 -32.11
C LEU A 418 12.55 -10.35 -31.14
N PHE A 419 12.28 -10.45 -29.86
CA PHE A 419 13.24 -10.18 -28.80
C PHE A 419 13.33 -11.37 -27.82
N PRO A 420 13.86 -12.50 -28.25
CA PRO A 420 14.01 -13.68 -27.40
C PRO A 420 14.94 -13.41 -26.21
N GLY A 421 14.70 -14.08 -25.09
CA GLY A 421 15.56 -13.99 -23.93
C GLY A 421 16.95 -14.58 -24.16
N ARG A 422 17.95 -14.18 -23.35
CA ARG A 422 19.35 -14.61 -23.50
C ARG A 422 19.51 -16.14 -23.55
N ALA A 423 18.68 -16.87 -22.85
CA ALA A 423 18.69 -18.34 -22.87
C ALA A 423 18.38 -18.96 -24.26
N ASN A 424 17.68 -18.19 -25.10
CA ASN A 424 17.24 -18.61 -26.44
C ASN A 424 18.07 -17.93 -27.56
N LEU A 425 19.19 -17.29 -27.23
CA LEU A 425 20.10 -16.65 -28.15
C LEU A 425 21.45 -17.37 -28.18
N ALA A 426 22.08 -17.40 -29.33
CA ALA A 426 23.47 -17.84 -29.42
C ALA A 426 24.38 -16.90 -28.59
N PRO A 427 25.54 -17.36 -28.11
CA PRO A 427 26.44 -16.55 -27.29
C PRO A 427 26.90 -15.24 -27.97
N ASP A 428 26.99 -15.25 -29.28
CA ASP A 428 27.43 -14.16 -30.16
C ASP A 428 26.27 -13.41 -30.85
N ASP A 429 25.00 -13.73 -30.48
CA ASP A 429 23.84 -13.09 -31.07
C ASP A 429 23.83 -11.59 -30.74
N PRO A 430 23.82 -10.70 -31.74
CA PRO A 430 23.87 -9.26 -31.57
C PRO A 430 22.56 -8.66 -31.01
N ARG A 431 21.46 -9.45 -30.97
CA ARG A 431 20.18 -8.96 -30.46
C ARG A 431 20.27 -8.63 -28.98
N GLN A 432 19.64 -7.54 -28.60
CA GLN A 432 19.71 -7.04 -27.24
C GLN A 432 18.82 -7.89 -26.29
N PRO A 433 19.38 -8.71 -25.39
CA PRO A 433 18.57 -9.58 -24.54
C PRO A 433 17.69 -8.80 -23.54
N LYS A 434 17.96 -7.53 -23.31
CA LYS A 434 17.14 -6.66 -22.45
C LYS A 434 15.75 -6.43 -23.05
N LEU A 435 15.62 -6.33 -24.37
CA LEU A 435 14.35 -6.16 -25.07
C LEU A 435 13.38 -7.35 -24.84
N SER A 436 13.87 -8.52 -24.44
CA SER A 436 13.02 -9.62 -24.03
C SER A 436 12.11 -9.30 -22.83
N ARG A 437 12.39 -8.22 -22.09
CA ARG A 437 11.61 -7.72 -20.95
C ARG A 437 10.76 -6.51 -21.29
N LEU A 438 10.67 -6.15 -22.59
CA LEU A 438 9.90 -5.00 -23.06
C LEU A 438 8.44 -5.10 -22.62
N ARG A 439 7.93 -4.03 -22.04
CA ARG A 439 6.54 -3.89 -21.62
C ARG A 439 5.80 -2.97 -22.57
N ARG A 440 4.51 -3.09 -22.69
CA ARG A 440 3.66 -2.19 -23.49
C ARG A 440 3.89 -0.70 -23.17
N HIS A 441 4.17 -0.38 -21.92
CA HIS A 441 4.46 1.00 -21.49
C HIS A 441 5.81 1.52 -22.03
N ASP A 442 6.73 0.63 -22.34
CA ASP A 442 8.05 1.01 -22.87
C ASP A 442 7.97 1.55 -24.30
N LEU A 443 6.87 1.28 -25.04
CA LEU A 443 6.56 1.95 -26.31
C LEU A 443 6.45 3.47 -26.17
N ARG A 444 5.85 3.95 -25.09
CA ARG A 444 5.81 5.38 -24.78
C ARG A 444 7.21 5.93 -24.50
N HIS A 445 8.09 5.13 -23.89
CA HIS A 445 9.49 5.51 -23.73
C HIS A 445 10.19 5.63 -25.09
N ALA A 446 9.87 4.76 -26.04
CA ALA A 446 10.36 4.85 -27.42
C ALA A 446 9.96 6.18 -28.08
N ALA A 447 8.67 6.56 -28.01
CA ALA A 447 8.18 7.83 -28.54
C ALA A 447 8.90 9.06 -27.95
N CYS A 448 8.92 9.16 -26.61
CA CYS A 448 9.55 10.30 -25.93
C CYS A 448 11.05 10.40 -26.26
N SER A 449 11.73 9.26 -26.31
CA SER A 449 13.15 9.19 -26.65
C SER A 449 13.42 9.57 -28.10
N TRP A 450 12.56 9.12 -29.02
CA TRP A 450 12.62 9.48 -30.42
C TRP A 450 12.41 10.99 -30.59
N TRP A 451 11.38 11.60 -30.04
CA TRP A 451 11.14 13.05 -30.13
C TRP A 451 12.35 13.87 -29.66
N LEU A 452 12.94 13.48 -28.52
CA LEU A 452 14.14 14.14 -28.02
C LEU A 452 15.34 13.97 -28.97
N ARG A 453 15.53 12.78 -29.59
CA ARG A 453 16.59 12.54 -30.57
C ARG A 453 16.43 13.37 -31.83
N GLU A 454 15.18 13.57 -32.27
CA GLU A 454 14.85 14.41 -33.41
C GLU A 454 14.91 15.93 -33.09
N GLY A 455 15.24 16.31 -31.89
CA GLY A 455 15.42 17.70 -31.53
C GLY A 455 14.18 18.45 -31.09
N VAL A 456 13.09 17.75 -30.80
CA VAL A 456 11.93 18.40 -30.22
C VAL A 456 12.27 18.89 -28.81
N ASP A 457 11.89 20.12 -28.53
CA ASP A 457 12.10 20.74 -27.20
C ASP A 457 11.53 19.90 -26.09
N ALA A 458 12.28 19.77 -24.99
CA ALA A 458 11.87 18.94 -23.85
C ALA A 458 10.54 19.39 -23.21
N VAL A 459 10.23 20.68 -23.23
CA VAL A 459 8.95 21.22 -22.73
C VAL A 459 7.81 20.77 -23.63
N VAL A 460 8.03 20.74 -24.94
CA VAL A 460 7.05 20.23 -25.92
C VAL A 460 6.86 18.74 -25.74
N CYS A 461 7.94 17.96 -25.64
CA CYS A 461 7.88 16.52 -25.36
C CYS A 461 7.12 16.20 -24.05
N GLN A 462 7.36 16.99 -23.00
CA GLN A 462 6.66 16.86 -21.72
C GLN A 462 5.15 17.06 -21.89
N ARG A 463 4.73 18.11 -22.66
CA ARG A 463 3.30 18.37 -22.93
C ARG A 463 2.67 17.22 -23.72
N TRP A 464 3.30 16.80 -24.84
CA TRP A 464 2.79 15.70 -25.66
C TRP A 464 2.67 14.40 -24.89
N SER A 465 3.70 14.08 -24.13
CA SER A 465 3.68 12.87 -23.30
C SER A 465 2.72 12.97 -22.10
N GLY A 466 2.41 14.18 -21.61
CA GLY A 466 1.58 14.38 -20.43
C GLY A 466 2.25 13.93 -19.13
N HIS A 467 3.55 14.16 -18.97
CA HIS A 467 4.20 14.10 -17.66
C HIS A 467 3.84 15.33 -16.84
N ARG A 468 3.61 15.13 -15.55
CA ARG A 468 3.12 16.19 -14.65
C ARG A 468 4.03 17.42 -14.62
N THR A 469 5.35 17.19 -14.57
CA THR A 469 6.35 18.25 -14.53
C THR A 469 7.50 17.97 -15.49
N LEU A 470 8.18 19.03 -15.92
CA LEU A 470 9.37 18.92 -16.74
C LEU A 470 10.50 18.18 -15.98
N SER A 471 10.61 18.40 -14.67
CA SER A 471 11.63 17.69 -13.85
C SER A 471 11.43 16.18 -13.89
N VAL A 472 10.19 15.69 -13.74
CA VAL A 472 9.89 14.25 -13.83
C VAL A 472 10.21 13.72 -15.23
N PHE A 473 9.88 14.49 -16.29
CA PHE A 473 10.21 14.10 -17.67
C PHE A 473 11.72 13.98 -17.86
N LEU A 474 12.50 14.99 -17.45
CA LEU A 474 13.95 14.99 -17.56
C LEU A 474 14.62 13.89 -16.73
N ASP A 475 14.15 13.65 -15.50
CA ASP A 475 14.67 12.57 -14.65
C ASP A 475 14.52 11.18 -15.32
N ILE A 476 13.48 11.01 -16.15
CA ILE A 476 13.23 9.76 -16.89
C ILE A 476 14.11 9.66 -18.13
N TYR A 477 14.26 10.75 -18.91
CA TYR A 477 14.84 10.71 -20.24
C TYR A 477 16.23 11.36 -20.37
N GLN A 478 16.84 11.85 -19.30
CA GLN A 478 18.15 12.54 -19.32
C GLN A 478 19.29 11.73 -19.92
N GLY A 479 19.20 10.39 -19.92
CA GLY A 479 20.24 9.50 -20.46
C GLY A 479 20.03 9.08 -21.92
N VAL A 480 18.95 9.53 -22.57
CA VAL A 480 18.52 8.98 -23.87
C VAL A 480 19.08 9.79 -25.09
N ALA A 481 19.50 11.02 -24.86
CA ALA A 481 20.06 11.87 -25.91
C ALA A 481 21.45 12.38 -25.50
N PRO A 482 22.46 11.50 -25.37
CA PRO A 482 23.85 11.95 -25.17
C PRO A 482 24.41 12.56 -26.46
N GLY A 483 25.31 13.52 -26.32
CA GLY A 483 26.13 14.01 -27.46
C GLY A 483 25.53 15.12 -28.31
N ARG A 484 24.50 15.86 -27.79
CA ARG A 484 23.88 16.97 -28.54
C ARG A 484 24.58 18.33 -28.41
N GLU A 485 25.68 18.38 -27.72
CA GLU A 485 26.46 19.62 -27.53
C GLU A 485 26.95 20.15 -28.88
N GLU A 486 27.48 19.27 -29.75
CA GLU A 486 27.94 19.63 -31.10
C GLU A 486 26.81 20.12 -32.01
N GLU A 487 25.63 19.45 -31.97
CA GLU A 487 24.45 19.93 -32.68
C GLU A 487 23.97 21.28 -32.14
N GLY A 488 24.04 21.49 -30.81
CA GLY A 488 23.73 22.76 -30.18
C GLY A 488 24.63 23.89 -30.74
N VAL A 489 25.91 23.66 -30.78
CA VAL A 489 26.88 24.59 -31.35
C VAL A 489 26.57 24.88 -32.83
N GLN A 490 26.31 23.85 -33.65
CA GLN A 490 25.95 24.03 -35.06
C GLN A 490 24.65 24.81 -35.27
N ARG A 491 23.67 24.66 -34.34
CA ARG A 491 22.42 25.45 -34.39
C ARG A 491 22.67 26.92 -34.04
N LEU A 492 23.52 27.19 -33.05
CA LEU A 492 23.93 28.55 -32.70
C LEU A 492 24.65 29.23 -33.87
N GLU A 493 25.61 28.56 -34.52
CA GLU A 493 26.33 29.06 -35.68
C GLU A 493 25.38 29.36 -36.84
N ARG A 494 24.43 28.46 -37.16
CA ARG A 494 23.40 28.67 -38.17
C ARG A 494 22.53 29.89 -37.88
N GLY A 495 22.15 30.10 -36.60
CA GLY A 495 21.37 31.25 -36.16
C GLY A 495 22.11 32.56 -36.40
N LEU A 496 23.43 32.60 -36.20
CA LEU A 496 24.27 33.75 -36.45
C LEU A 496 24.39 34.06 -37.97
N THR A 497 24.52 33.02 -38.78
CA THR A 497 24.67 33.18 -40.25
C THR A 497 23.35 33.48 -40.96
N SER A 498 22.20 33.12 -40.42
CA SER A 498 20.89 33.43 -40.99
C SER A 498 20.37 34.83 -40.63
N SER A 499 21.03 35.51 -39.68
CA SER A 499 20.68 36.87 -39.24
C SER A 499 21.58 37.94 -39.84
N ALA A 500 22.54 37.56 -40.65
CA ALA A 500 23.41 38.42 -41.46
C ALA A 500 22.98 38.40 -42.92
#